data_7044b7b77ab35ca33f1ac2a149147863
#
_entry.id   7044b7b77ab35ca33f1ac2a149147863
#
_cell.length_a   1.000
_cell.length_b   1.000
_cell.length_c   1.000
_cell.angle_alpha   90.00
_cell.angle_beta   90.00
_cell.angle_gamma   90.00
#
_symmetry.space_group_name_H-M   'P 1'
#
loop_
_entity.id
_entity.type
_entity.pdbx_description
1 polymer ?
#
loop_
_entity_poly.entity_id
_entity_poly.type
_entity_poly.pdbx_seq_one_letter_code
_entity_poly.pdbx_strand_id
1 'polypeptide(L)'
;MTDTLIPQALQDAVADAAGADHTVSIAYSGGLDSRFLAFVSKFLGYRVRLLHVAGPHMAPSETAQAVADARAMGIEPELIMANPLGITDLASAGKNRCYVCKHHVFMELLARTTDKKLCDGTNKDDLSVYRPGRKALAELGIYSPLAKAGFGKKEIRATAAKLEMPRPDQAARPCLLTRFPYGVMPDEATLKLTAAAEDWLEAQPECAHLRFRLRFPDPARPYHAELHVEEKSLEGLSKATVDAVAERLKARFAPDLNDLTVRVMVKLSGFYDRAN
;
A
#
# COMPACT_ATOMS: atom_id res chain seq x y z
N MET A 1 -31.92 4.93 -10.53
CA MET A 1 -30.85 5.51 -11.41
C MET A 1 -29.42 5.12 -10.97
N THR A 2 -29.23 4.32 -9.96
CA THR A 2 -27.89 3.88 -9.45
C THR A 2 -27.30 2.73 -10.28
N ASP A 3 -28.11 1.96 -11.00
CA ASP A 3 -27.69 0.75 -11.74
C ASP A 3 -26.72 0.97 -12.90
N THR A 4 -26.62 2.19 -13.41
CA THR A 4 -25.77 2.51 -14.57
C THR A 4 -24.34 2.96 -14.21
N LEU A 5 -24.10 3.35 -12.96
CA LEU A 5 -22.80 3.89 -12.54
C LEU A 5 -21.83 2.81 -12.06
N ILE A 6 -22.35 1.76 -11.41
CA ILE A 6 -21.57 0.62 -10.91
C ILE A 6 -21.96 -0.62 -11.69
N PRO A 7 -21.04 -1.26 -12.43
CA PRO A 7 -21.33 -2.48 -13.17
C PRO A 7 -21.91 -3.60 -12.31
N GLN A 8 -22.89 -4.34 -12.83
CA GLN A 8 -23.61 -5.40 -12.12
C GLN A 8 -22.65 -6.43 -11.50
N ALA A 9 -21.60 -6.84 -12.24
CA ALA A 9 -20.62 -7.80 -11.71
C ALA A 9 -19.96 -7.34 -10.41
N LEU A 10 -19.76 -6.02 -10.21
CA LEU A 10 -19.21 -5.49 -8.97
C LEU A 10 -20.27 -5.44 -7.87
N GLN A 11 -21.51 -5.07 -8.22
CA GLN A 11 -22.63 -5.14 -7.27
C GLN A 11 -22.84 -6.55 -6.74
N ASP A 12 -22.84 -7.56 -7.62
CA ASP A 12 -22.98 -8.97 -7.27
C ASP A 12 -21.82 -9.45 -6.38
N ALA A 13 -20.59 -9.06 -6.70
CA ALA A 13 -19.40 -9.42 -5.91
C ALA A 13 -19.43 -8.79 -4.51
N VAL A 14 -19.92 -7.55 -4.37
CA VAL A 14 -20.10 -6.90 -3.07
C VAL A 14 -21.25 -7.56 -2.29
N ALA A 15 -22.34 -7.88 -2.95
CA ALA A 15 -23.48 -8.60 -2.33
C ALA A 15 -23.06 -9.98 -1.81
N ASP A 16 -22.26 -10.73 -2.59
CA ASP A 16 -21.71 -12.03 -2.18
C ASP A 16 -20.72 -11.91 -0.99
N ALA A 17 -20.08 -10.77 -0.84
CA ALA A 17 -19.18 -10.47 0.28
C ALA A 17 -19.95 -10.19 1.59
N ALA A 18 -21.16 -9.64 1.49
CA ALA A 18 -21.92 -9.17 2.64
C ALA A 18 -22.38 -10.32 3.55
N GLY A 19 -22.30 -10.10 4.86
CA GLY A 19 -22.89 -10.94 5.87
C GLY A 19 -24.43 -10.86 5.90
N ALA A 20 -25.05 -11.66 6.77
CA ALA A 20 -26.52 -11.71 6.94
C ALA A 20 -27.10 -10.36 7.43
N ASP A 21 -26.29 -9.55 8.09
CA ASP A 21 -26.64 -8.21 8.59
C ASP A 21 -26.32 -7.09 7.60
N HIS A 22 -26.05 -7.43 6.33
CA HIS A 22 -25.63 -6.51 5.27
C HIS A 22 -24.33 -5.77 5.56
N THR A 23 -23.42 -6.35 6.34
CA THR A 23 -22.08 -5.79 6.61
C THR A 23 -21.05 -6.40 5.68
N VAL A 24 -20.18 -5.53 5.13
CA VAL A 24 -18.99 -5.89 4.35
C VAL A 24 -17.75 -5.53 5.15
N SER A 25 -16.98 -6.53 5.59
CA SER A 25 -15.73 -6.35 6.31
C SER A 25 -14.55 -6.31 5.34
N ILE A 26 -13.72 -5.27 5.42
CA ILE A 26 -12.64 -4.98 4.48
C ILE A 26 -11.32 -4.82 5.23
N ALA A 27 -10.30 -5.60 4.82
CA ALA A 27 -8.90 -5.33 5.17
C ALA A 27 -8.47 -4.04 4.45
N TYR A 28 -8.51 -2.94 5.18
CA TYR A 28 -8.43 -1.59 4.64
C TYR A 28 -7.01 -1.03 4.75
N SER A 29 -6.29 -0.95 3.63
CA SER A 29 -4.94 -0.41 3.60
C SER A 29 -4.88 1.12 3.41
N GLY A 30 -5.99 1.80 3.12
CA GLY A 30 -6.00 3.20 2.72
C GLY A 30 -5.52 3.46 1.28
N GLY A 31 -5.04 2.43 0.57
CA GLY A 31 -4.70 2.51 -0.84
C GLY A 31 -5.94 2.58 -1.74
N LEU A 32 -5.76 3.01 -3.00
CA LEU A 32 -6.85 3.24 -3.94
C LEU A 32 -7.88 2.10 -3.98
N ASP A 33 -7.41 0.84 -4.07
CA ASP A 33 -8.30 -0.29 -4.31
C ASP A 33 -9.18 -0.58 -3.09
N SER A 34 -8.60 -0.62 -1.88
CA SER A 34 -9.35 -0.86 -0.65
C SER A 34 -10.30 0.31 -0.32
N ARG A 35 -9.88 1.56 -0.64
CA ARG A 35 -10.74 2.74 -0.53
C ARG A 35 -11.90 2.68 -1.50
N PHE A 36 -11.64 2.31 -2.76
CA PHE A 36 -12.68 2.16 -3.77
C PHE A 36 -13.68 1.09 -3.38
N LEU A 37 -13.22 -0.07 -2.90
CA LEU A 37 -14.11 -1.13 -2.42
C LEU A 37 -15.00 -0.64 -1.25
N ALA A 38 -14.41 0.06 -0.28
CA ALA A 38 -15.14 0.64 0.84
C ALA A 38 -16.19 1.66 0.37
N PHE A 39 -15.78 2.57 -0.53
CA PHE A 39 -16.63 3.61 -1.08
C PHE A 39 -17.83 3.03 -1.84
N VAL A 40 -17.59 2.07 -2.75
CA VAL A 40 -18.64 1.41 -3.53
C VAL A 40 -19.56 0.59 -2.63
N SER A 41 -19.03 -0.15 -1.66
CA SER A 41 -19.87 -0.90 -0.72
C SER A 41 -20.82 0.01 0.04
N LYS A 42 -20.32 1.15 0.53
CA LYS A 42 -21.17 2.15 1.18
C LYS A 42 -22.17 2.79 0.23
N PHE A 43 -21.75 3.15 -0.99
CA PHE A 43 -22.60 3.73 -2.02
C PHE A 43 -23.79 2.80 -2.38
N LEU A 44 -23.56 1.50 -2.37
CA LEU A 44 -24.57 0.46 -2.58
C LEU A 44 -25.48 0.21 -1.35
N GLY A 45 -25.27 0.94 -0.24
CA GLY A 45 -26.12 0.87 0.96
C GLY A 45 -25.70 -0.19 1.98
N TYR A 46 -24.53 -0.83 1.80
CA TYR A 46 -24.02 -1.78 2.79
C TYR A 46 -23.45 -1.06 4.02
N ARG A 47 -23.55 -1.70 5.17
CA ARG A 47 -22.72 -1.36 6.32
C ARG A 47 -21.29 -1.79 6.02
N VAL A 48 -20.33 -0.92 6.28
CA VAL A 48 -18.92 -1.20 5.97
C VAL A 48 -18.12 -1.18 7.26
N ARG A 49 -17.40 -2.26 7.51
CA ARG A 49 -16.42 -2.37 8.59
C ARG A 49 -15.03 -2.37 8.02
N LEU A 50 -14.21 -1.41 8.43
CA LEU A 50 -12.85 -1.25 7.96
C LEU A 50 -11.86 -1.70 9.03
N LEU A 51 -11.04 -2.69 8.70
CA LEU A 51 -9.97 -3.21 9.55
C LEU A 51 -8.63 -2.69 9.00
N HIS A 52 -8.05 -1.68 9.66
CA HIS A 52 -6.79 -1.06 9.23
C HIS A 52 -5.64 -1.56 10.09
N VAL A 53 -4.64 -2.17 9.46
CA VAL A 53 -3.42 -2.60 10.14
C VAL A 53 -2.45 -1.43 10.20
N ALA A 54 -2.02 -1.10 11.41
CA ALA A 54 -0.96 -0.13 11.70
C ALA A 54 0.23 -0.83 12.36
N GLY A 55 1.44 -0.33 12.10
CA GLY A 55 2.65 -0.88 12.68
C GLY A 55 3.91 -0.28 12.06
N PRO A 56 5.10 -0.66 12.52
CA PRO A 56 6.36 -0.02 12.11
C PRO A 56 6.66 -0.16 10.60
N HIS A 57 6.05 -1.12 9.92
CA HIS A 57 6.19 -1.35 8.47
C HIS A 57 5.33 -0.42 7.61
N MET A 58 4.48 0.41 8.23
CA MET A 58 3.64 1.42 7.57
C MET A 58 4.12 2.82 7.97
N ALA A 59 4.10 3.77 7.05
CA ALA A 59 4.37 5.15 7.42
C ALA A 59 3.22 5.70 8.29
N PRO A 60 3.52 6.42 9.39
CA PRO A 60 2.48 7.02 10.23
C PRO A 60 1.55 7.95 9.44
N SER A 61 2.07 8.69 8.47
CA SER A 61 1.31 9.54 7.56
C SER A 61 0.29 8.75 6.72
N GLU A 62 0.64 7.55 6.27
CA GLU A 62 -0.27 6.67 5.52
C GLU A 62 -1.42 6.18 6.40
N THR A 63 -1.13 5.79 7.65
CA THR A 63 -2.17 5.42 8.62
C THR A 63 -3.08 6.60 8.93
N ALA A 64 -2.52 7.79 9.19
CA ALA A 64 -3.31 9.00 9.45
C ALA A 64 -4.21 9.35 8.26
N GLN A 65 -3.69 9.26 7.03
CA GLN A 65 -4.46 9.52 5.82
C GLN A 65 -5.56 8.47 5.60
N ALA A 66 -5.27 7.18 5.84
CA ALA A 66 -6.26 6.11 5.74
C ALA A 66 -7.43 6.32 6.71
N VAL A 67 -7.13 6.72 7.94
CA VAL A 67 -8.15 7.06 8.96
C VAL A 67 -8.96 8.29 8.52
N ALA A 68 -8.31 9.35 8.04
CA ALA A 68 -8.98 10.55 7.56
C ALA A 68 -9.93 10.24 6.38
N ASP A 69 -9.48 9.43 5.42
CA ASP A 69 -10.29 9.00 4.28
C ASP A 69 -11.51 8.15 4.71
N ALA A 70 -11.32 7.25 5.66
CA ALA A 70 -12.42 6.44 6.21
C ALA A 70 -13.46 7.31 6.92
N ARG A 71 -13.01 8.27 7.74
CA ARG A 71 -13.88 9.23 8.44
C ARG A 71 -14.61 10.14 7.48
N ALA A 72 -13.96 10.59 6.40
CA ALA A 72 -14.63 11.35 5.34
C ALA A 72 -15.75 10.58 4.66
N MET A 73 -15.63 9.25 4.61
CA MET A 73 -16.74 8.36 4.19
C MET A 73 -17.77 8.11 5.30
N GLY A 74 -17.62 8.71 6.49
CA GLY A 74 -18.48 8.46 7.66
C GLY A 74 -18.31 7.06 8.24
N ILE A 75 -17.11 6.49 8.16
CA ILE A 75 -16.76 5.17 8.70
C ILE A 75 -15.58 5.34 9.66
N GLU A 76 -15.74 4.93 10.90
CA GLU A 76 -14.61 4.86 11.85
C GLU A 76 -13.88 3.54 11.65
N PRO A 77 -12.59 3.54 11.23
CA PRO A 77 -11.86 2.30 11.02
C PRO A 77 -11.40 1.70 12.36
N GLU A 78 -11.42 0.39 12.44
CA GLU A 78 -10.80 -0.34 13.54
C GLU A 78 -9.30 -0.46 13.30
N LEU A 79 -8.49 0.13 14.20
CA LEU A 79 -7.04 0.07 14.13
C LEU A 79 -6.53 -1.21 14.80
N ILE A 80 -5.77 -2.00 14.06
CA ILE A 80 -5.19 -3.25 14.50
C ILE A 80 -3.67 -3.09 14.47
N MET A 81 -3.07 -3.11 15.67
CA MET A 81 -1.62 -2.99 15.78
C MET A 81 -0.97 -4.34 15.44
N ALA A 82 -0.16 -4.37 14.40
CA ALA A 82 0.63 -5.53 14.02
C ALA A 82 2.10 -5.15 13.84
N ASN A 83 2.98 -5.94 14.42
CA ASN A 83 4.42 -5.72 14.30
C ASN A 83 5.09 -6.88 13.54
N PRO A 84 5.24 -6.80 12.22
CA PRO A 84 5.90 -7.83 11.44
C PRO A 84 7.35 -8.07 11.82
N LEU A 85 8.03 -7.09 12.45
CA LEU A 85 9.42 -7.26 12.89
C LEU A 85 9.57 -8.33 13.96
N GLY A 86 8.50 -8.67 14.68
CA GLY A 86 8.45 -9.74 15.65
C GLY A 86 8.21 -11.14 15.07
N ILE A 87 7.98 -11.27 13.76
CA ILE A 87 7.75 -12.56 13.11
C ILE A 87 9.11 -13.26 12.91
N THR A 88 9.32 -14.36 13.63
CA THR A 88 10.62 -15.07 13.71
C THR A 88 11.22 -15.40 12.34
N ASP A 89 10.41 -15.87 11.40
CA ASP A 89 10.89 -16.35 10.10
C ASP A 89 10.84 -15.28 8.99
N LEU A 90 10.50 -14.03 9.31
CA LEU A 90 10.30 -13.01 8.27
C LEU A 90 11.62 -12.64 7.59
N ALA A 91 12.72 -12.55 8.31
CA ALA A 91 14.04 -12.25 7.76
C ALA A 91 14.52 -13.37 6.83
N SER A 92 14.39 -14.63 7.27
CA SER A 92 14.84 -15.82 6.52
C SER A 92 13.93 -16.20 5.37
N ALA A 93 12.73 -15.65 5.29
CA ALA A 93 11.74 -15.97 4.25
C ALA A 93 12.17 -15.58 2.82
N GLY A 94 13.20 -14.75 2.66
CA GLY A 94 13.69 -14.35 1.34
C GLY A 94 12.57 -13.76 0.47
N LYS A 95 12.41 -14.23 -0.76
CA LYS A 95 11.35 -13.78 -1.69
C LYS A 95 9.93 -14.06 -1.17
N ASN A 96 9.78 -14.96 -0.17
CA ASN A 96 8.50 -15.23 0.48
C ASN A 96 8.15 -14.26 1.61
N ARG A 97 8.97 -13.24 1.89
CA ARG A 97 8.72 -12.26 2.96
C ARG A 97 7.29 -11.72 2.94
N CYS A 98 6.78 -11.34 1.77
CA CYS A 98 5.41 -10.82 1.65
C CYS A 98 4.34 -11.89 1.92
N TYR A 99 4.60 -13.17 1.64
CA TYR A 99 3.71 -14.26 1.98
C TYR A 99 3.63 -14.44 3.50
N VAL A 100 4.78 -14.60 4.18
CA VAL A 100 4.85 -14.80 5.63
C VAL A 100 4.19 -13.63 6.37
N CYS A 101 4.54 -12.40 6.01
CA CYS A 101 3.96 -11.19 6.60
C CYS A 101 2.43 -11.14 6.42
N LYS A 102 1.94 -11.30 5.19
CA LYS A 102 0.49 -11.26 4.92
C LYS A 102 -0.25 -12.39 5.62
N HIS A 103 0.30 -13.60 5.61
CA HIS A 103 -0.34 -14.73 6.30
C HIS A 103 -0.55 -14.41 7.78
N HIS A 104 0.49 -13.94 8.47
CA HIS A 104 0.41 -13.56 9.87
C HIS A 104 -0.61 -12.43 10.12
N VAL A 105 -0.50 -11.33 9.37
CA VAL A 105 -1.40 -10.17 9.51
C VAL A 105 -2.86 -10.54 9.24
N PHE A 106 -3.13 -11.31 8.19
CA PHE A 106 -4.50 -11.69 7.86
C PHE A 106 -5.10 -12.73 8.82
N MET A 107 -4.29 -13.56 9.45
CA MET A 107 -4.74 -14.41 10.56
C MET A 107 -5.25 -13.56 11.75
N GLU A 108 -4.52 -12.48 12.09
CA GLU A 108 -4.97 -11.55 13.14
C GLU A 108 -6.27 -10.82 12.76
N LEU A 109 -6.41 -10.41 11.48
CA LEU A 109 -7.62 -9.78 10.99
C LEU A 109 -8.81 -10.74 11.03
N LEU A 110 -8.62 -11.99 10.62
CA LEU A 110 -9.66 -13.03 10.66
C LEU A 110 -10.12 -13.34 12.09
N ALA A 111 -9.20 -13.37 13.05
CA ALA A 111 -9.52 -13.58 14.47
C ALA A 111 -10.44 -12.48 15.05
N ARG A 112 -10.48 -11.29 14.41
CA ARG A 112 -11.33 -10.15 14.80
C ARG A 112 -12.60 -10.03 13.96
N THR A 113 -12.74 -10.88 12.94
CA THR A 113 -13.86 -10.83 11.99
C THR A 113 -14.82 -11.97 12.29
N THR A 114 -16.05 -11.61 12.66
CA THR A 114 -17.17 -12.58 12.85
C THR A 114 -18.02 -12.70 11.60
N ASP A 115 -17.74 -11.89 10.58
CA ASP A 115 -18.50 -11.83 9.34
C ASP A 115 -18.22 -13.02 8.43
N LYS A 116 -19.12 -13.26 7.50
CA LYS A 116 -19.05 -14.37 6.56
C LYS A 116 -17.73 -14.39 5.76
N LYS A 117 -17.26 -13.20 5.36
CA LYS A 117 -16.05 -13.05 4.54
C LYS A 117 -15.29 -11.80 4.95
N LEU A 118 -13.97 -11.93 5.06
CA LEU A 118 -13.08 -10.78 5.08
C LEU A 118 -12.67 -10.46 3.64
N CYS A 119 -12.87 -9.22 3.21
CA CYS A 119 -12.55 -8.75 1.87
C CYS A 119 -11.20 -8.03 1.83
N ASP A 120 -10.55 -8.05 0.66
CA ASP A 120 -9.39 -7.23 0.38
C ASP A 120 -9.52 -6.44 -0.93
N GLY A 121 -8.59 -5.51 -1.17
CA GLY A 121 -8.53 -4.69 -2.37
C GLY A 121 -7.79 -5.33 -3.57
N THR A 122 -7.57 -6.65 -3.58
CA THR A 122 -6.94 -7.31 -4.73
C THR A 122 -7.82 -7.14 -5.97
N ASN A 123 -7.22 -6.66 -7.06
CA ASN A 123 -7.89 -6.38 -8.32
C ASN A 123 -7.45 -7.36 -9.44
N LYS A 124 -8.08 -7.27 -10.62
CA LYS A 124 -7.81 -8.16 -11.77
C LYS A 124 -6.34 -8.11 -12.21
N ASP A 125 -5.72 -6.92 -12.24
CA ASP A 125 -4.34 -6.78 -12.73
C ASP A 125 -3.34 -7.48 -11.80
N ASP A 126 -3.66 -7.56 -10.50
CA ASP A 126 -2.85 -8.29 -9.52
C ASP A 126 -2.83 -9.80 -9.79
N LEU A 127 -3.82 -10.35 -10.51
CA LEU A 127 -3.88 -11.77 -10.84
C LEU A 127 -2.82 -12.20 -11.86
N SER A 128 -2.38 -11.30 -12.71
CA SER A 128 -1.39 -11.54 -13.76
C SER A 128 0.07 -11.39 -13.30
N VAL A 129 0.29 -10.87 -12.07
CA VAL A 129 1.64 -10.60 -11.56
C VAL A 129 1.98 -11.59 -10.44
N TYR A 130 3.20 -12.13 -10.47
CA TYR A 130 3.71 -12.94 -9.36
C TYR A 130 3.79 -12.09 -8.09
N ARG A 131 2.97 -12.43 -7.11
CA ARG A 131 2.93 -11.77 -5.79
C ARG A 131 2.79 -12.85 -4.70
N PRO A 132 3.87 -13.21 -4.01
CA PRO A 132 3.83 -14.24 -2.96
C PRO A 132 2.72 -14.03 -1.93
N GLY A 133 2.46 -12.78 -1.54
CA GLY A 133 1.39 -12.45 -0.59
C GLY A 133 -0.02 -12.85 -1.04
N ARG A 134 -0.28 -13.06 -2.35
CA ARG A 134 -1.59 -13.54 -2.83
C ARG A 134 -1.85 -15.00 -2.46
N LYS A 135 -0.78 -15.81 -2.40
CA LYS A 135 -0.89 -17.20 -1.97
C LYS A 135 -1.46 -17.27 -0.54
N ALA A 136 -0.95 -16.41 0.36
CA ALA A 136 -1.47 -16.32 1.73
C ALA A 136 -2.97 -15.96 1.76
N LEU A 137 -3.40 -14.98 0.94
CA LEU A 137 -4.82 -14.57 0.88
C LEU A 137 -5.72 -15.71 0.40
N ALA A 138 -5.28 -16.46 -0.62
CA ALA A 138 -6.04 -17.61 -1.15
C ALA A 138 -6.15 -18.75 -0.11
N GLU A 139 -5.05 -19.08 0.58
CA GLU A 139 -5.03 -20.11 1.62
C GLU A 139 -5.93 -19.74 2.82
N LEU A 140 -6.01 -18.46 3.15
CA LEU A 140 -6.84 -17.94 4.23
C LEU A 140 -8.29 -17.68 3.83
N GLY A 141 -8.68 -17.96 2.59
CA GLY A 141 -10.03 -17.74 2.10
C GLY A 141 -10.46 -16.27 2.04
N ILE A 142 -9.50 -15.35 1.89
CA ILE A 142 -9.79 -13.91 1.76
C ILE A 142 -10.52 -13.66 0.45
N TYR A 143 -11.62 -12.92 0.52
CA TYR A 143 -12.45 -12.65 -0.64
C TYR A 143 -12.03 -11.34 -1.32
N SER A 144 -11.86 -11.37 -2.64
CA SER A 144 -11.39 -10.23 -3.43
C SER A 144 -12.48 -9.77 -4.41
N PRO A 145 -13.45 -8.93 -3.99
CA PRO A 145 -14.59 -8.52 -4.81
C PRO A 145 -14.19 -7.87 -6.13
N LEU A 146 -13.15 -7.02 -6.14
CA LEU A 146 -12.69 -6.33 -7.34
C LEU A 146 -12.14 -7.32 -8.38
N ALA A 147 -11.31 -8.27 -7.95
CA ALA A 147 -10.79 -9.32 -8.81
C ALA A 147 -11.91 -10.22 -9.35
N LYS A 148 -12.87 -10.59 -8.48
CA LYS A 148 -14.04 -11.41 -8.84
C LYS A 148 -14.91 -10.73 -9.90
N ALA A 149 -15.11 -9.41 -9.77
CA ALA A 149 -15.85 -8.59 -10.73
C ALA A 149 -15.08 -8.25 -12.01
N GLY A 150 -13.81 -8.68 -12.12
CA GLY A 150 -12.97 -8.38 -13.27
C GLY A 150 -12.46 -6.93 -13.34
N PHE A 151 -12.49 -6.20 -12.21
CA PHE A 151 -12.00 -4.83 -12.12
C PHE A 151 -10.49 -4.80 -12.02
N GLY A 152 -9.84 -4.12 -12.98
CA GLY A 152 -8.44 -3.72 -12.93
C GLY A 152 -8.30 -2.25 -12.56
N LYS A 153 -7.08 -1.73 -12.55
CA LYS A 153 -6.78 -0.33 -12.18
C LYS A 153 -7.51 0.69 -13.06
N LYS A 154 -7.67 0.37 -14.34
CA LYS A 154 -8.37 1.25 -15.30
C LYS A 154 -9.84 1.40 -14.93
N GLU A 155 -10.52 0.29 -14.69
CA GLU A 155 -11.94 0.25 -14.31
C GLU A 155 -12.17 0.92 -12.94
N ILE A 156 -11.29 0.65 -11.97
CA ILE A 156 -11.34 1.26 -10.63
C ILE A 156 -11.27 2.78 -10.74
N ARG A 157 -10.26 3.33 -11.43
CA ARG A 157 -10.09 4.78 -11.57
C ARG A 157 -11.23 5.43 -12.31
N ALA A 158 -11.67 4.82 -13.43
CA ALA A 158 -12.78 5.35 -14.22
C ALA A 158 -14.10 5.38 -13.43
N THR A 159 -14.40 4.32 -12.68
CA THR A 159 -15.62 4.26 -11.86
C THR A 159 -15.51 5.17 -10.64
N ALA A 160 -14.34 5.23 -9.98
CA ALA A 160 -14.09 6.15 -8.88
C ALA A 160 -14.29 7.62 -9.30
N ALA A 161 -13.79 8.01 -10.47
CA ALA A 161 -13.98 9.36 -11.00
C ALA A 161 -15.45 9.65 -11.31
N LYS A 162 -16.19 8.70 -11.93
CA LYS A 162 -17.64 8.85 -12.22
C LYS A 162 -18.48 8.98 -10.94
N LEU A 163 -18.05 8.34 -9.86
CA LEU A 163 -18.72 8.40 -8.55
C LEU A 163 -18.20 9.56 -7.69
N GLU A 164 -17.36 10.44 -8.25
CA GLU A 164 -16.76 11.59 -7.54
C GLU A 164 -16.01 11.19 -6.27
N MET A 165 -15.43 9.96 -6.27
CA MET A 165 -14.59 9.54 -5.15
C MET A 165 -13.32 10.40 -5.09
N PRO A 166 -12.95 10.96 -3.93
CA PRO A 166 -11.73 11.74 -3.79
C PRO A 166 -10.47 10.97 -4.21
N ARG A 167 -9.54 11.62 -4.90
CA ARG A 167 -8.24 11.08 -5.33
C ARG A 167 -8.35 9.75 -6.09
N PRO A 168 -9.09 9.68 -7.22
CA PRO A 168 -9.29 8.44 -7.97
C PRO A 168 -8.02 7.91 -8.65
N ASP A 169 -6.97 8.72 -8.71
CA ASP A 169 -5.68 8.44 -9.33
C ASP A 169 -4.55 8.20 -8.30
N GLN A 170 -4.90 8.04 -7.01
CA GLN A 170 -3.93 7.81 -5.94
C GLN A 170 -2.85 6.80 -6.33
N ALA A 171 -1.58 7.20 -6.16
CA ALA A 171 -0.44 6.34 -6.41
C ALA A 171 -0.31 5.24 -5.34
N ALA A 172 0.24 4.09 -5.75
CA ALA A 172 0.51 3.00 -4.80
C ALA A 172 1.71 3.33 -3.92
N ARG A 173 1.55 3.17 -2.61
CA ARG A 173 2.63 3.19 -1.61
C ARG A 173 2.74 1.79 -0.98
N PRO A 174 3.72 0.97 -1.38
CA PRO A 174 3.94 -0.33 -0.75
C PRO A 174 4.60 -0.16 0.62
N CYS A 175 4.42 -1.14 1.51
CA CYS A 175 4.96 -1.11 2.87
C CYS A 175 6.47 -0.82 2.89
N LEU A 176 6.97 -0.21 3.97
CA LEU A 176 8.37 0.23 4.11
C LEU A 176 9.39 -0.91 4.00
N LEU A 177 9.02 -2.14 4.34
CA LEU A 177 9.93 -3.30 4.17
C LEU A 177 10.40 -3.48 2.72
N THR A 178 9.67 -2.96 1.73
CA THR A 178 10.09 -3.01 0.32
C THR A 178 11.26 -2.08 -0.01
N ARG A 179 11.72 -1.26 0.94
CA ARG A 179 12.92 -0.41 0.82
C ARG A 179 14.21 -1.17 1.13
N PHE A 180 14.07 -2.39 1.66
CA PHE A 180 15.19 -3.22 2.12
C PHE A 180 15.26 -4.53 1.34
N PRO A 181 16.48 -5.07 1.09
CA PRO A 181 16.65 -6.34 0.40
C PRO A 181 15.99 -7.50 1.14
N TYR A 182 15.79 -8.60 0.43
CA TYR A 182 15.41 -9.85 1.07
C TYR A 182 16.53 -10.35 1.99
N GLY A 183 16.17 -10.95 3.13
CA GLY A 183 17.14 -11.37 4.13
C GLY A 183 17.57 -10.28 5.11
N VAL A 184 17.22 -9.02 4.83
CA VAL A 184 17.50 -7.89 5.74
C VAL A 184 16.23 -7.49 6.48
N MET A 185 16.32 -7.44 7.81
CA MET A 185 15.27 -6.91 8.67
C MET A 185 15.74 -5.58 9.25
N PRO A 186 15.16 -4.45 8.82
CA PRO A 186 15.45 -3.16 9.43
C PRO A 186 14.90 -3.12 10.86
N ASP A 187 15.54 -2.33 11.70
CA ASP A 187 14.97 -1.99 12.99
C ASP A 187 13.87 -0.91 12.85
N GLU A 188 13.17 -0.66 13.94
CA GLU A 188 12.08 0.31 13.96
C GLU A 188 12.57 1.74 13.74
N ALA A 189 13.79 2.08 14.20
CA ALA A 189 14.38 3.41 14.01
C ALA A 189 14.64 3.67 12.53
N THR A 190 15.22 2.70 11.82
CA THR A 190 15.46 2.78 10.36
C THR A 190 14.16 2.88 9.56
N LEU A 191 13.09 2.18 9.97
CA LEU A 191 11.78 2.32 9.34
C LEU A 191 11.16 3.70 9.58
N LYS A 192 11.28 4.24 10.80
CA LYS A 192 10.83 5.61 11.12
C LYS A 192 11.60 6.66 10.33
N LEU A 193 12.91 6.52 10.22
CA LEU A 193 13.75 7.38 9.38
C LEU A 193 13.29 7.35 7.93
N THR A 194 13.10 6.13 7.39
CA THR A 194 12.65 5.94 6.00
C THR A 194 11.30 6.61 5.75
N ALA A 195 10.34 6.43 6.66
CA ALA A 195 9.03 7.06 6.58
C ALA A 195 9.13 8.59 6.62
N ALA A 196 9.85 9.13 7.62
CA ALA A 196 10.00 10.58 7.78
C ALA A 196 10.70 11.24 6.59
N ALA A 197 11.69 10.56 6.01
CA ALA A 197 12.41 11.04 4.83
C ALA A 197 11.52 11.04 3.58
N GLU A 198 10.74 9.96 3.35
CA GLU A 198 9.79 9.91 2.23
C GLU A 198 8.65 10.93 2.41
N ASP A 199 8.11 11.10 3.63
CA ASP A 199 7.08 12.10 3.93
C ASP A 199 7.60 13.54 3.72
N TRP A 200 8.86 13.80 4.13
CA TRP A 200 9.49 15.09 3.88
C TRP A 200 9.63 15.36 2.36
N LEU A 201 10.04 14.36 1.58
CA LEU A 201 10.13 14.48 0.12
C LEU A 201 8.76 14.77 -0.50
N GLU A 202 7.71 14.08 -0.09
CA GLU A 202 6.35 14.30 -0.61
C GLU A 202 5.81 15.70 -0.30
N ALA A 203 6.28 16.32 0.79
CA ALA A 203 5.92 17.69 1.15
C ALA A 203 6.68 18.76 0.33
N GLN A 204 7.71 18.39 -0.45
CA GLN A 204 8.41 19.36 -1.27
C GLN A 204 7.63 19.66 -2.54
N PRO A 205 7.39 20.95 -2.91
CA PRO A 205 6.65 21.30 -4.11
C PRO A 205 7.24 20.67 -5.39
N GLU A 206 8.57 20.60 -5.48
CA GLU A 206 9.29 20.02 -6.61
C GLU A 206 9.03 18.50 -6.76
N CYS A 207 8.65 17.85 -5.67
CA CYS A 207 8.39 16.41 -5.64
C CYS A 207 6.91 16.03 -5.83
N ALA A 208 6.00 17.00 -6.01
CA ALA A 208 4.55 16.77 -6.05
C ALA A 208 4.11 15.72 -7.09
N HIS A 209 4.85 15.60 -8.20
CA HIS A 209 4.58 14.62 -9.25
C HIS A 209 5.61 13.50 -9.33
N LEU A 210 6.65 13.56 -8.48
CA LEU A 210 7.69 12.55 -8.47
C LEU A 210 7.19 11.24 -7.86
N ARG A 211 7.56 10.16 -8.53
CA ARG A 211 7.48 8.82 -7.97
C ARG A 211 8.86 8.40 -7.53
N PHE A 212 9.01 8.15 -6.26
CA PHE A 212 10.31 7.80 -5.67
C PHE A 212 10.20 6.72 -4.61
N ARG A 213 11.35 6.19 -4.20
CA ARG A 213 11.53 5.31 -3.04
C ARG A 213 12.92 5.56 -2.46
N LEU A 214 12.99 5.75 -1.15
CA LEU A 214 14.25 5.75 -0.42
C LEU A 214 14.62 4.31 -0.06
N ARG A 215 15.71 3.78 -0.59
CA ARG A 215 16.11 2.38 -0.41
C ARG A 215 17.46 2.26 0.26
N PHE A 216 17.66 1.13 0.94
CA PHE A 216 18.90 0.72 1.57
C PHE A 216 19.34 -0.60 0.91
N PRO A 217 19.97 -0.54 -0.28
CA PRO A 217 20.15 -1.72 -1.13
C PRO A 217 21.28 -2.64 -0.68
N ASP A 218 22.24 -2.14 0.09
CA ASP A 218 23.47 -2.85 0.45
C ASP A 218 23.48 -3.22 1.95
N PRO A 219 23.32 -4.52 2.30
CA PRO A 219 23.37 -4.95 3.69
C PRO A 219 24.73 -4.71 4.37
N ALA A 220 25.82 -4.66 3.58
CA ALA A 220 27.17 -4.39 4.09
C ALA A 220 27.39 -2.89 4.38
N ARG A 221 26.52 -2.03 3.87
CA ARG A 221 26.57 -0.56 4.05
C ARG A 221 25.22 -0.07 4.56
N PRO A 222 24.84 -0.35 5.81
CA PRO A 222 23.51 -0.10 6.36
C PRO A 222 23.10 1.38 6.35
N TYR A 223 24.06 2.31 6.27
CA TYR A 223 23.84 3.77 6.18
C TYR A 223 23.88 4.31 4.74
N HIS A 224 24.15 3.44 3.75
CA HIS A 224 24.06 3.82 2.35
C HIS A 224 22.62 3.78 1.88
N ALA A 225 22.09 4.94 1.49
CA ALA A 225 20.74 5.07 0.97
C ALA A 225 20.76 5.46 -0.51
N GLU A 226 19.83 4.97 -1.28
CA GLU A 226 19.58 5.37 -2.66
C GLU A 226 18.17 5.97 -2.79
N LEU A 227 18.09 7.20 -3.27
CA LEU A 227 16.84 7.79 -3.71
C LEU A 227 16.54 7.34 -5.14
N HIS A 228 15.70 6.34 -5.27
CA HIS A 228 15.24 5.86 -6.57
C HIS A 228 14.09 6.72 -7.06
N VAL A 229 14.24 7.34 -8.23
CA VAL A 229 13.22 8.18 -8.87
C VAL A 229 12.78 7.53 -10.17
N GLU A 230 11.47 7.44 -10.41
CA GLU A 230 10.94 6.87 -11.64
C GLU A 230 11.11 7.83 -12.82
N GLU A 231 11.77 7.37 -13.89
CA GLU A 231 12.11 8.16 -15.07
C GLU A 231 10.92 8.94 -15.64
N LYS A 232 9.78 8.27 -15.79
CA LYS A 232 8.54 8.89 -16.31
C LYS A 232 7.99 10.02 -15.45
N SER A 233 8.35 10.07 -14.17
CA SER A 233 7.91 11.12 -13.26
C SER A 233 8.84 12.35 -13.24
N LEU A 234 9.94 12.29 -13.99
CA LEU A 234 10.90 13.40 -14.13
C LEU A 234 10.49 14.39 -15.23
N GLU A 235 9.38 14.17 -15.92
CA GLU A 235 8.93 15.06 -16.99
C GLU A 235 8.74 16.48 -16.44
N GLY A 236 9.47 17.45 -17.05
CA GLY A 236 9.50 18.84 -16.60
C GLY A 236 10.45 19.16 -15.44
N LEU A 237 11.20 18.18 -14.91
CA LEU A 237 12.18 18.38 -13.84
C LEU A 237 13.60 18.17 -14.36
N SER A 238 14.51 19.11 -14.01
CA SER A 238 15.92 18.93 -14.32
C SER A 238 16.60 17.98 -13.34
N LYS A 239 17.67 17.31 -13.79
CA LYS A 239 18.52 16.52 -12.88
C LYS A 239 19.04 17.38 -11.74
N ALA A 240 19.44 18.61 -12.02
CA ALA A 240 19.95 19.55 -11.01
C ALA A 240 18.91 19.82 -9.89
N THR A 241 17.62 19.89 -10.23
CA THR A 241 16.54 20.04 -9.25
C THR A 241 16.46 18.82 -8.33
N VAL A 242 16.53 17.62 -8.90
CA VAL A 242 16.48 16.37 -8.12
C VAL A 242 17.72 16.25 -7.21
N ASP A 243 18.90 16.58 -7.72
CA ASP A 243 20.15 16.58 -6.95
C ASP A 243 20.09 17.61 -5.81
N ALA A 244 19.55 18.80 -6.04
CA ALA A 244 19.36 19.81 -5.00
C ALA A 244 18.39 19.37 -3.90
N VAL A 245 17.30 18.68 -4.26
CA VAL A 245 16.37 18.09 -3.28
C VAL A 245 17.07 16.99 -2.47
N ALA A 246 17.90 16.15 -3.10
CA ALA A 246 18.65 15.10 -2.42
C ALA A 246 19.67 15.68 -1.42
N GLU A 247 20.37 16.78 -1.76
CA GLU A 247 21.28 17.45 -0.84
C GLU A 247 20.52 18.07 0.36
N ARG A 248 19.35 18.65 0.15
CA ARG A 248 18.50 19.13 1.26
C ARG A 248 18.01 17.98 2.13
N LEU A 249 17.69 16.81 1.53
CA LEU A 249 17.31 15.60 2.26
C LEU A 249 18.46 15.12 3.17
N LYS A 250 19.70 15.04 2.64
CA LYS A 250 20.89 14.73 3.43
C LYS A 250 21.05 15.68 4.61
N ALA A 251 21.04 16.97 4.35
CA ALA A 251 21.17 17.98 5.41
C ALA A 251 20.09 17.87 6.48
N ARG A 252 18.85 17.56 6.07
CA ARG A 252 17.70 17.45 7.00
C ARG A 252 17.79 16.22 7.90
N PHE A 253 18.35 15.12 7.41
CA PHE A 253 18.43 13.83 8.10
C PHE A 253 19.86 13.38 8.40
N ALA A 254 20.79 14.34 8.52
CA ALA A 254 22.15 14.05 8.98
C ALA A 254 22.14 13.62 10.47
N PRO A 255 23.02 12.68 10.88
CA PRO A 255 24.01 12.00 10.05
C PRO A 255 23.49 10.78 9.28
N ASP A 256 22.25 10.35 9.49
CA ASP A 256 21.73 9.03 9.07
C ASP A 256 21.64 8.85 7.54
N LEU A 257 21.50 9.94 6.79
CA LEU A 257 21.44 9.92 5.31
C LEU A 257 22.65 10.61 4.63
N ASN A 258 23.79 10.72 5.31
CA ASN A 258 24.98 11.35 4.71
C ASN A 258 25.49 10.63 3.45
N ASP A 259 25.34 9.29 3.41
CA ASP A 259 25.70 8.48 2.24
C ASP A 259 24.45 8.19 1.39
N LEU A 260 23.88 9.25 0.81
CA LEU A 260 22.72 9.18 -0.09
C LEU A 260 23.16 9.44 -1.53
N THR A 261 22.71 8.58 -2.45
CA THR A 261 22.86 8.77 -3.90
C THR A 261 21.51 8.80 -4.58
N VAL A 262 21.44 9.46 -5.76
CA VAL A 262 20.21 9.49 -6.58
C VAL A 262 20.35 8.51 -7.73
N ARG A 263 19.30 7.72 -7.97
CA ARG A 263 19.24 6.74 -9.06
C ARG A 263 17.94 6.85 -9.85
N VAL A 264 18.03 7.10 -11.14
CA VAL A 264 16.89 7.11 -12.03
C VAL A 264 16.54 5.67 -12.43
N MET A 265 15.27 5.33 -12.34
CA MET A 265 14.76 3.97 -12.55
C MET A 265 13.62 3.97 -13.56
N VAL A 266 13.64 3.04 -14.51
CA VAL A 266 12.53 2.82 -15.44
C VAL A 266 11.25 2.40 -14.69
N LYS A 267 11.40 1.64 -13.61
CA LYS A 267 10.29 1.13 -12.78
C LYS A 267 10.74 0.93 -11.34
N LEU A 268 9.98 1.48 -10.41
CA LEU A 268 10.25 1.35 -8.97
C LEU A 268 9.85 0.00 -8.37
N SER A 269 8.74 -0.59 -8.84
CA SER A 269 8.24 -1.87 -8.30
C SER A 269 9.13 -3.05 -8.69
N GLY A 270 9.23 -4.05 -7.82
CA GLY A 270 9.97 -5.29 -8.09
C GLY A 270 11.49 -5.10 -8.20
N PHE A 271 12.06 -4.11 -7.52
CA PHE A 271 13.50 -3.84 -7.57
C PHE A 271 14.31 -5.05 -7.09
N TYR A 272 14.01 -5.56 -5.91
CA TYR A 272 14.70 -6.71 -5.34
C TYR A 272 14.28 -8.05 -5.94
N ASP A 273 13.18 -8.10 -6.69
CA ASP A 273 12.77 -9.31 -7.42
C ASP A 273 13.63 -9.57 -8.66
N ARG A 274 14.21 -8.47 -9.21
CA ARG A 274 15.04 -8.47 -10.43
C ARG A 274 16.53 -8.51 -10.15
N ALA A 275 16.95 -8.19 -8.93
CA ALA A 275 18.33 -8.23 -8.50
C ALA A 275 18.70 -9.70 -8.16
N ASN A 276 18.98 -10.50 -9.19
CA ASN A 276 19.69 -11.78 -9.15
C ASN A 276 20.44 -11.96 -10.45
#